data_7d76d1d38c0a2a48c0e17fb532f8934b
#
_entry.id   7d76d1d38c0a2a48c0e17fb532f8934b
#
_cell.length_a   1.000
_cell.length_b   1.000
_cell.length_c   1.000
_cell.angle_alpha   90.00
_cell.angle_beta   90.00
_cell.angle_gamma   90.00
#
_symmetry.space_group_name_H-M   'P 1'
#
loop_
_entity.id
_entity.type
_entity.pdbx_description
1 polymer ?
#
loop_
_entity_poly.entity_id
_entity_poly.type
_entity_poly.pdbx_seq_one_letter_code
_entity_poly.pdbx_strand_id
1 'polypeptide(L)'
;FIFIFVAESYLNEYDDRLNFVYKYLILIIIIYKTMKTLCSMALKTVLLCACFSSVLFACEDGETVEPTEKKPLVFNEPYFEKLSKPLSEDLIYSKGVSLKRNAVIQSMDIAKNGDIYYVQIAGSSQHQLNVLHGAPNATNPSECMVFEFFGHGTNMAVEEAADGTYIWLGSHGNKGSDKSYGGSQTICRVKYEPGTSVQLAGGDVFHLKGTRNIHPAINAEKDLLGVQYSKKVSGVNTRVFVAYRLSEAMKLAPVDVVLEPLKYGGEDEATPEKTVTLTIKARELSQLQPLYQFAVSDGHGGSVGELAFQGYDIDEQFVYYYEGMGYLEADPSKAYVSVLDKNGLLSARKEVAAVADAEKLNEFGMTDRGYMEAEGIKVKNGTLYLGFASRKMEGKDDKRLANILIYRNK
;
A
#
# COMPACT_ATOMS: atom_id res chain seq x y z
N PHE A 1 45.78 15.83 4.93
CA PHE A 1 46.55 15.88 3.66
C PHE A 1 45.78 15.22 2.51
N ILE A 2 45.21 14.06 2.66
CA ILE A 2 44.43 13.35 1.60
C ILE A 2 43.17 14.14 1.17
N PHE A 3 42.54 14.87 2.07
CA PHE A 3 41.35 15.68 1.76
C PHE A 3 41.63 16.95 0.94
N ILE A 4 42.82 17.50 1.06
CA ILE A 4 43.24 18.66 0.26
C ILE A 4 43.47 18.23 -1.19
N PHE A 5 44.07 17.06 -1.43
CA PHE A 5 44.29 16.51 -2.77
C PHE A 5 43.03 16.18 -3.54
N VAL A 6 41.99 15.68 -2.85
CA VAL A 6 40.67 15.39 -3.49
C VAL A 6 39.95 16.70 -3.83
N ALA A 7 40.06 17.73 -3.00
CA ALA A 7 39.44 19.02 -3.27
C ALA A 7 40.12 19.75 -4.44
N GLU A 8 41.44 19.64 -4.60
CA GLU A 8 42.16 20.20 -5.74
C GLU A 8 41.86 19.51 -7.06
N SER A 9 41.62 18.20 -7.07
CA SER A 9 41.20 17.44 -8.26
C SER A 9 39.82 17.88 -8.77
N TYR A 10 38.89 18.16 -7.88
CA TYR A 10 37.54 18.64 -8.24
C TYR A 10 37.53 20.11 -8.70
N LEU A 11 38.48 20.93 -8.27
CA LEU A 11 38.57 22.33 -8.66
C LEU A 11 39.18 22.54 -10.04
N ASN A 12 39.96 21.58 -10.54
CA ASN A 12 40.58 21.65 -11.87
C ASN A 12 39.65 21.29 -13.03
N GLU A 13 38.46 20.76 -12.74
CA GLU A 13 37.46 20.37 -13.76
C GLU A 13 36.42 21.48 -14.03
N TYR A 14 36.45 22.58 -13.26
CA TYR A 14 35.53 23.71 -13.43
C TYR A 14 36.23 24.93 -13.99
N ASP A 15 35.75 25.34 -15.15
CA ASP A 15 36.03 26.50 -15.99
C ASP A 15 36.86 27.63 -15.31
N ASP A 16 37.95 28.06 -15.98
CA ASP A 16 38.92 29.10 -15.58
C ASP A 16 38.36 30.51 -15.30
N ARG A 17 37.03 30.67 -15.33
CA ARG A 17 36.33 31.94 -15.15
C ARG A 17 35.75 32.19 -13.77
N LEU A 18 35.88 31.25 -12.84
CA LEU A 18 35.39 31.45 -11.47
C LEU A 18 36.33 32.34 -10.67
N ASN A 19 35.84 33.51 -10.25
CA ASN A 19 36.55 34.46 -9.42
C ASN A 19 37.08 33.77 -8.15
N PHE A 20 38.33 34.07 -7.75
CA PHE A 20 39.05 33.50 -6.61
C PHE A 20 38.19 33.40 -5.33
N VAL A 21 37.33 34.39 -5.09
CA VAL A 21 36.40 34.44 -3.94
C VAL A 21 35.37 33.28 -3.98
N TYR A 22 34.88 32.88 -5.15
CA TYR A 22 33.93 31.79 -5.30
C TYR A 22 34.58 30.42 -5.03
N LYS A 23 35.82 30.23 -5.45
CA LYS A 23 36.58 28.98 -5.17
C LYS A 23 36.81 28.80 -3.67
N TYR A 24 37.13 29.88 -2.96
CA TYR A 24 37.29 29.83 -1.49
C TYR A 24 35.96 29.60 -0.75
N LEU A 25 34.87 30.16 -1.23
CA LEU A 25 33.54 29.98 -0.61
C LEU A 25 33.08 28.52 -0.73
N ILE A 26 33.27 27.89 -1.89
CA ILE A 26 32.96 26.48 -2.12
C ILE A 26 33.83 25.59 -1.22
N LEU A 27 35.10 25.87 -1.09
CA LEU A 27 35.99 25.11 -0.21
C LEU A 27 35.59 25.22 1.26
N ILE A 28 35.19 26.39 1.74
CA ILE A 28 34.70 26.60 3.11
C ILE A 28 33.41 25.81 3.33
N ILE A 29 32.47 25.78 2.37
CA ILE A 29 31.23 25.03 2.46
C ILE A 29 31.48 23.51 2.51
N ILE A 30 32.43 23.02 1.72
CA ILE A 30 32.84 21.61 1.72
C ILE A 30 33.46 21.23 3.06
N ILE A 31 34.39 22.04 3.57
CA ILE A 31 35.03 21.82 4.88
C ILE A 31 33.98 21.83 6.00
N TYR A 32 33.04 22.79 5.99
CA TYR A 32 31.99 22.88 7.00
C TYR A 32 31.06 21.65 6.98
N LYS A 33 30.64 21.22 5.80
CA LYS A 33 29.82 20.00 5.66
C LYS A 33 30.58 18.75 6.15
N THR A 34 31.85 18.61 5.81
CA THR A 34 32.70 17.48 6.22
C THR A 34 32.93 17.47 7.73
N MET A 35 33.22 18.63 8.33
CA MET A 35 33.34 18.77 9.80
C MET A 35 32.05 18.46 10.52
N LYS A 36 30.88 18.91 10.01
CA LYS A 36 29.56 18.61 10.58
C LYS A 36 29.26 17.11 10.55
N THR A 37 29.66 16.41 9.49
CA THR A 37 29.52 14.95 9.36
C THR A 37 30.44 14.21 10.33
N LEU A 38 31.70 14.63 10.46
CA LEU A 38 32.68 14.05 11.39
C LEU A 38 32.31 14.28 12.86
N CYS A 39 31.84 15.48 13.23
CA CYS A 39 31.31 15.74 14.57
C CYS A 39 30.08 14.91 14.90
N SER A 40 29.18 14.71 13.92
CA SER A 40 28.01 13.84 14.09
C SER A 40 28.40 12.36 14.28
N MET A 41 29.41 11.89 13.57
CA MET A 41 29.95 10.53 13.74
C MET A 41 30.67 10.36 15.08
N ALA A 42 31.49 11.31 15.48
CA ALA A 42 32.19 11.29 16.77
C ALA A 42 31.20 11.31 17.96
N LEU A 43 30.14 12.14 17.86
CA LEU A 43 29.10 12.21 18.89
C LEU A 43 28.31 10.90 18.98
N LYS A 44 28.03 10.23 17.86
CA LYS A 44 27.37 8.91 17.85
C LYS A 44 28.27 7.82 18.45
N THR A 45 29.58 7.88 18.19
CA THR A 45 30.54 6.91 18.74
C THR A 45 30.69 7.10 20.26
N VAL A 46 30.75 8.34 20.73
CA VAL A 46 30.80 8.65 22.18
C VAL A 46 29.50 8.23 22.87
N LEU A 47 28.34 8.46 22.25
CA LEU A 47 27.06 7.99 22.80
C LEU A 47 26.97 6.46 22.84
N LEU A 48 27.49 5.77 21.82
CA LEU A 48 27.54 4.31 21.78
C LEU A 48 28.48 3.77 22.88
N CYS A 49 29.63 4.37 23.08
CA CYS A 49 30.57 4.00 24.15
C CYS A 49 30.01 4.30 25.56
N ALA A 50 29.26 5.39 25.73
CA ALA A 50 28.62 5.71 26.99
C ALA A 50 27.47 4.74 27.34
N CYS A 51 26.73 4.27 26.33
CA CYS A 51 25.73 3.23 26.52
C CYS A 51 26.34 1.86 26.83
N PHE A 52 27.52 1.54 26.29
CA PHE A 52 28.22 0.29 26.60
C PHE A 52 28.81 0.28 28.02
N SER A 53 29.29 1.43 28.52
CA SER A 53 29.86 1.51 29.88
C SER A 53 28.81 1.50 30.99
N SER A 54 27.56 1.92 30.73
CA SER A 54 26.49 1.85 31.72
C SER A 54 25.86 0.45 31.87
N VAL A 55 26.11 -0.43 30.90
CA VAL A 55 25.61 -1.82 30.94
C VAL A 55 26.59 -2.77 31.74
N LEU A 56 27.83 -2.35 31.95
CA LEU A 56 28.84 -3.18 32.62
C LEU A 56 28.86 -3.09 34.15
N PHE A 57 28.01 -2.25 34.77
CA PHE A 57 28.00 -2.09 36.25
C PHE A 57 26.70 -2.57 36.94
N ALA A 58 25.87 -3.33 36.26
CA ALA A 58 24.66 -3.91 36.82
C ALA A 58 24.57 -5.42 36.51
N CYS A 59 25.59 -6.19 36.94
CA CYS A 59 25.49 -7.65 36.93
C CYS A 59 25.80 -8.16 38.33
N GLU A 60 24.78 -8.28 39.14
CA GLU A 60 24.68 -9.28 40.18
C GLU A 60 23.76 -10.39 39.64
N ASP A 61 24.33 -11.58 39.55
CA ASP A 61 23.74 -12.90 39.37
C ASP A 61 22.28 -13.02 38.89
N GLY A 62 22.03 -12.77 37.62
CA GLY A 62 20.85 -13.19 36.92
C GLY A 62 21.26 -13.93 35.67
N GLU A 63 20.74 -15.12 35.44
CA GLU A 63 20.90 -15.87 34.18
C GLU A 63 20.69 -14.94 33.00
N THR A 64 21.73 -14.74 32.20
CA THR A 64 21.63 -14.06 30.93
C THR A 64 20.77 -14.90 29.99
N VAL A 65 19.46 -14.68 30.00
CA VAL A 65 18.59 -15.19 28.94
C VAL A 65 19.03 -14.48 27.67
N GLU A 66 19.83 -15.18 26.86
CA GLU A 66 20.07 -14.70 25.48
C GLU A 66 18.74 -14.36 24.84
N PRO A 67 18.60 -13.21 24.17
CA PRO A 67 17.38 -12.89 23.46
C PRO A 67 17.15 -14.01 22.44
N THR A 68 16.19 -14.86 22.68
CA THR A 68 15.80 -15.92 21.74
C THR A 68 15.45 -15.26 20.43
N GLU A 69 16.24 -15.50 19.40
CA GLU A 69 16.00 -15.01 18.05
C GLU A 69 14.61 -15.46 17.62
N LYS A 70 13.69 -14.51 17.48
CA LYS A 70 12.31 -14.82 17.06
C LYS A 70 12.36 -15.38 15.66
N LYS A 71 11.97 -16.63 15.49
CA LYS A 71 11.83 -17.25 14.18
C LYS A 71 10.44 -16.95 13.61
N PRO A 72 10.34 -16.74 12.29
CA PRO A 72 9.05 -16.54 11.64
C PRO A 72 8.18 -17.80 11.79
N LEU A 73 6.86 -17.59 11.84
CA LEU A 73 5.92 -18.70 11.77
C LEU A 73 6.04 -19.42 10.43
N VAL A 74 5.86 -20.72 10.45
CA VAL A 74 5.88 -21.53 9.21
C VAL A 74 4.61 -21.23 8.40
N PHE A 75 4.81 -20.81 7.17
CA PHE A 75 3.75 -20.63 6.19
C PHE A 75 3.81 -21.75 5.16
N ASN A 76 2.75 -22.51 5.00
CA ASN A 76 2.75 -23.70 4.14
C ASN A 76 1.42 -23.88 3.40
N GLU A 77 1.01 -22.86 2.64
CA GLU A 77 -0.21 -22.93 1.84
C GLU A 77 0.12 -23.37 0.41
N PRO A 78 -0.46 -24.48 -0.08
CA PRO A 78 -0.14 -25.04 -1.39
C PRO A 78 -0.37 -24.08 -2.57
N TYR A 79 -1.33 -23.18 -2.48
CA TYR A 79 -1.55 -22.17 -3.52
C TYR A 79 -0.35 -21.23 -3.68
N PHE A 80 0.41 -21.01 -2.62
CA PHE A 80 1.57 -20.10 -2.66
C PHE A 80 2.70 -20.65 -3.52
N GLU A 81 2.90 -21.98 -3.53
CA GLU A 81 3.89 -22.63 -4.38
C GLU A 81 3.59 -22.44 -5.87
N LYS A 82 2.32 -22.24 -6.22
CA LYS A 82 1.89 -22.02 -7.60
C LYS A 82 2.28 -20.65 -8.17
N LEU A 83 2.61 -19.68 -7.34
CA LEU A 83 3.09 -18.36 -7.78
C LEU A 83 4.35 -18.46 -8.65
N SER A 84 5.22 -19.42 -8.39
CA SER A 84 6.45 -19.66 -9.17
C SER A 84 6.20 -20.33 -10.53
N LYS A 85 4.97 -20.70 -10.86
CA LYS A 85 4.64 -21.27 -12.16
C LYS A 85 4.43 -20.19 -13.20
N PRO A 86 4.98 -20.34 -14.39
CA PRO A 86 4.71 -19.43 -15.49
C PRO A 86 3.24 -19.49 -15.90
N LEU A 87 2.79 -18.49 -16.63
CA LEU A 87 1.45 -18.46 -17.21
C LEU A 87 1.26 -19.68 -18.13
N SER A 88 0.17 -20.40 -17.90
CA SER A 88 -0.20 -21.60 -18.64
C SER A 88 -1.72 -21.78 -18.65
N GLU A 89 -2.23 -22.70 -19.47
CA GLU A 89 -3.65 -23.03 -19.55
C GLU A 89 -4.22 -23.58 -18.23
N ASP A 90 -3.35 -24.12 -17.37
CA ASP A 90 -3.75 -24.66 -16.06
C ASP A 90 -3.98 -23.55 -15.00
N LEU A 91 -3.53 -22.33 -15.26
CA LEU A 91 -3.75 -21.20 -14.37
C LEU A 91 -5.15 -20.64 -14.56
N ILE A 92 -5.91 -20.59 -13.46
CA ILE A 92 -7.26 -20.01 -13.47
C ILE A 92 -7.13 -18.48 -13.43
N TYR A 93 -7.83 -17.83 -14.33
CA TYR A 93 -7.88 -16.37 -14.37
C TYR A 93 -9.21 -15.85 -14.90
N SER A 94 -9.53 -14.62 -14.48
CA SER A 94 -10.56 -13.80 -15.08
C SER A 94 -9.87 -12.71 -15.88
N LYS A 95 -9.92 -12.75 -17.20
CA LYS A 95 -9.28 -11.76 -18.05
C LYS A 95 -10.27 -10.76 -18.61
N GLY A 96 -9.76 -9.54 -18.85
CA GLY A 96 -10.52 -8.53 -19.53
C GLY A 96 -11.81 -8.17 -18.81
N VAL A 97 -11.79 -8.15 -17.47
CA VAL A 97 -12.91 -7.65 -16.68
C VAL A 97 -13.24 -6.25 -17.20
N SER A 98 -14.47 -6.07 -17.65
CA SER A 98 -14.89 -4.82 -18.26
C SER A 98 -14.86 -3.67 -17.28
N LEU A 99 -14.25 -2.61 -17.70
CA LEU A 99 -14.10 -1.39 -16.91
C LEU A 99 -15.15 -0.37 -17.37
N LYS A 100 -15.76 0.33 -16.42
CA LYS A 100 -16.72 1.40 -16.70
C LYS A 100 -16.08 2.57 -17.44
N ARG A 101 -14.80 2.81 -17.14
CA ARG A 101 -13.99 3.87 -17.76
C ARG A 101 -12.66 3.31 -18.22
N ASN A 102 -12.04 3.96 -19.16
CA ASN A 102 -10.68 3.63 -19.60
C ASN A 102 -9.63 4.09 -18.58
N ALA A 103 -9.72 3.56 -17.36
CA ALA A 103 -8.87 3.88 -16.20
C ALA A 103 -8.44 2.61 -15.49
N VAL A 104 -7.32 2.67 -14.80
CA VAL A 104 -6.74 1.57 -14.03
C VAL A 104 -7.66 1.17 -12.88
N ILE A 105 -7.76 -0.13 -12.60
CA ILE A 105 -8.27 -0.59 -11.30
C ILE A 105 -7.21 -0.26 -10.24
N GLN A 106 -7.64 -0.03 -9.00
CA GLN A 106 -6.75 0.26 -7.86
C GLN A 106 -6.77 -0.84 -6.80
N SER A 107 -7.82 -1.58 -6.74
CA SER A 107 -7.98 -2.74 -5.86
C SER A 107 -9.25 -3.51 -6.23
N MET A 108 -9.37 -4.71 -5.70
CA MET A 108 -10.53 -5.57 -5.93
C MET A 108 -10.80 -6.41 -4.68
N ASP A 109 -12.00 -6.97 -4.63
CA ASP A 109 -12.35 -8.05 -3.71
C ASP A 109 -13.35 -9.00 -4.36
N ILE A 110 -13.47 -10.20 -3.81
CA ILE A 110 -14.31 -11.28 -4.35
C ILE A 110 -15.39 -11.63 -3.34
N ALA A 111 -16.64 -11.58 -3.76
CA ALA A 111 -17.78 -12.03 -2.98
C ALA A 111 -17.85 -13.56 -2.90
N LYS A 112 -18.66 -14.11 -1.98
CA LYS A 112 -18.81 -15.56 -1.80
C LYS A 112 -19.37 -16.29 -3.02
N ASN A 113 -20.21 -15.62 -3.80
CA ASN A 113 -20.74 -16.15 -5.06
C ASN A 113 -19.73 -16.08 -6.22
N GLY A 114 -18.54 -15.52 -6.01
CA GLY A 114 -17.50 -15.34 -7.00
C GLY A 114 -17.58 -14.04 -7.77
N ASP A 115 -18.56 -13.18 -7.51
CA ASP A 115 -18.63 -11.86 -8.13
C ASP A 115 -17.46 -10.99 -7.68
N ILE A 116 -17.04 -10.10 -8.58
CA ILE A 116 -15.90 -9.25 -8.38
C ILE A 116 -16.39 -7.83 -8.10
N TYR A 117 -15.89 -7.27 -6.99
CA TYR A 117 -15.97 -5.86 -6.70
C TYR A 117 -14.61 -5.24 -6.95
N TYR A 118 -14.54 -4.09 -7.62
CA TYR A 118 -13.28 -3.43 -7.90
C TYR A 118 -13.42 -1.92 -7.94
N VAL A 119 -12.33 -1.24 -7.60
CA VAL A 119 -12.23 0.20 -7.54
C VAL A 119 -11.53 0.72 -8.79
N GLN A 120 -12.11 1.73 -9.41
CA GLN A 120 -11.45 2.54 -10.43
C GLN A 120 -11.37 4.00 -10.00
N ILE A 121 -10.24 4.63 -10.23
CA ILE A 121 -10.16 6.09 -10.18
C ILE A 121 -10.88 6.68 -11.38
N ALA A 122 -11.69 7.71 -11.10
CA ALA A 122 -12.44 8.42 -12.11
C ALA A 122 -12.17 9.93 -12.09
N GLY A 123 -12.27 10.54 -13.28
CA GLY A 123 -12.04 11.97 -13.45
C GLY A 123 -10.57 12.34 -13.60
N SER A 124 -10.33 13.49 -14.24
CA SER A 124 -8.99 14.03 -14.51
C SER A 124 -8.25 14.43 -13.23
N SER A 125 -8.96 14.75 -12.16
CA SER A 125 -8.44 15.16 -10.87
C SER A 125 -8.33 14.02 -9.85
N GLN A 126 -8.69 12.80 -10.25
CA GLN A 126 -8.62 11.60 -9.37
C GLN A 126 -9.42 11.72 -8.06
N HIS A 127 -10.37 12.65 -7.98
CA HIS A 127 -11.17 12.91 -6.77
C HIS A 127 -12.28 11.88 -6.54
N GLN A 128 -12.60 11.09 -7.55
CA GLN A 128 -13.72 10.17 -7.57
C GLN A 128 -13.22 8.74 -7.70
N LEU A 129 -13.74 7.86 -6.86
CA LEU A 129 -13.61 6.42 -7.00
C LEU A 129 -14.94 5.84 -7.48
N ASN A 130 -14.90 4.99 -8.48
CA ASN A 130 -16.03 4.14 -8.87
C ASN A 130 -15.80 2.76 -8.29
N VAL A 131 -16.71 2.29 -7.44
CA VAL A 131 -16.77 0.91 -7.03
C VAL A 131 -17.76 0.19 -7.92
N LEU A 132 -17.25 -0.78 -8.66
CA LEU A 132 -18.01 -1.53 -9.63
C LEU A 132 -18.21 -2.96 -9.13
N HIS A 133 -19.31 -3.57 -9.55
CA HIS A 133 -19.66 -4.95 -9.26
C HIS A 133 -20.04 -5.66 -10.55
N GLY A 134 -19.58 -6.88 -10.72
CA GLY A 134 -19.93 -7.71 -11.85
C GLY A 134 -19.53 -9.17 -11.65
N ALA A 135 -20.24 -10.06 -12.35
CA ALA A 135 -19.86 -11.46 -12.40
C ALA A 135 -18.46 -11.61 -13.05
N PRO A 136 -17.70 -12.66 -12.70
CA PRO A 136 -16.47 -13.00 -13.40
C PRO A 136 -16.76 -13.11 -14.90
N ASN A 137 -15.95 -12.51 -15.74
CA ASN A 137 -16.12 -12.49 -17.20
C ASN A 137 -17.34 -11.69 -17.72
N ALA A 138 -17.99 -10.89 -16.88
CA ALA A 138 -19.00 -9.95 -17.35
C ALA A 138 -18.38 -8.97 -18.36
N THR A 139 -18.99 -8.79 -19.52
CA THR A 139 -18.51 -7.89 -20.55
C THR A 139 -18.80 -6.42 -20.23
N ASN A 140 -19.77 -6.16 -19.35
CA ASN A 140 -20.07 -4.82 -18.84
C ASN A 140 -20.36 -4.91 -17.34
N PRO A 141 -19.73 -4.05 -16.51
CA PRO A 141 -20.10 -3.91 -15.13
C PRO A 141 -21.51 -3.30 -15.09
N SER A 142 -22.45 -4.03 -14.51
CA SER A 142 -23.84 -3.60 -14.49
C SER A 142 -24.12 -2.54 -13.45
N GLU A 143 -23.29 -2.43 -12.44
CA GLU A 143 -23.57 -1.67 -11.25
C GLU A 143 -22.34 -0.85 -10.81
N CYS A 144 -22.59 0.36 -10.32
CA CYS A 144 -21.54 1.26 -9.87
C CYS A 144 -22.04 2.16 -8.74
N MET A 145 -21.27 2.24 -7.67
CA MET A 145 -21.42 3.24 -6.62
C MET A 145 -20.23 4.20 -6.65
N VAL A 146 -20.48 5.48 -6.39
CA VAL A 146 -19.47 6.54 -6.52
C VAL A 146 -19.04 7.03 -5.13
N PHE A 147 -17.74 7.20 -4.95
CA PHE A 147 -17.13 7.73 -3.72
C PHE A 147 -16.27 8.94 -4.07
N GLU A 148 -16.61 10.11 -3.52
CA GLU A 148 -15.93 11.37 -3.82
C GLU A 148 -15.06 11.82 -2.65
N PHE A 149 -13.84 12.28 -2.94
CA PHE A 149 -12.86 12.72 -1.95
C PHE A 149 -12.51 11.66 -0.91
N PHE A 150 -12.57 10.41 -1.32
CA PHE A 150 -11.98 9.28 -0.62
C PHE A 150 -10.47 9.23 -0.90
N GLY A 151 -9.74 8.28 -0.31
CA GLY A 151 -8.33 8.09 -0.66
C GLY A 151 -8.12 7.57 -2.09
N HIS A 152 -6.94 7.02 -2.37
CA HIS A 152 -6.57 6.51 -3.70
C HIS A 152 -7.30 5.20 -4.07
N GLY A 153 -7.90 4.50 -3.11
CA GLY A 153 -8.56 3.22 -3.37
C GLY A 153 -7.60 2.02 -3.43
N THR A 154 -6.37 2.16 -2.98
CA THR A 154 -5.31 1.13 -3.06
C THR A 154 -5.68 -0.19 -2.38
N ASN A 155 -6.53 -0.17 -1.38
CA ASN A 155 -7.06 -1.38 -0.75
C ASN A 155 -8.53 -1.19 -0.40
N MET A 156 -9.37 -2.06 -0.90
CA MET A 156 -10.77 -2.16 -0.52
C MET A 156 -11.05 -3.54 0.09
N ALA A 157 -12.16 -3.65 0.81
CA ALA A 157 -12.70 -4.93 1.20
C ALA A 157 -14.21 -4.97 1.05
N VAL A 158 -14.73 -6.17 0.82
CA VAL A 158 -16.17 -6.46 0.73
C VAL A 158 -16.59 -7.30 1.93
N GLU A 159 -17.61 -6.84 2.62
CA GLU A 159 -18.27 -7.58 3.69
C GLU A 159 -19.69 -7.91 3.26
N GLU A 160 -20.01 -9.20 3.25
CA GLU A 160 -21.38 -9.69 3.01
C GLU A 160 -22.04 -9.93 4.36
N ALA A 161 -22.89 -9.00 4.78
CA ALA A 161 -23.68 -9.06 6.01
C ALA A 161 -25.11 -9.54 5.72
N ALA A 162 -25.86 -9.86 6.78
CA ALA A 162 -27.23 -10.35 6.65
C ALA A 162 -28.20 -9.34 6.00
N ASP A 163 -27.92 -8.05 6.13
CA ASP A 163 -28.72 -6.94 5.63
C ASP A 163 -28.19 -6.29 4.33
N GLY A 164 -27.13 -6.85 3.75
CA GLY A 164 -26.58 -6.43 2.47
C GLY A 164 -25.05 -6.50 2.38
N THR A 165 -24.54 -6.03 1.27
CA THR A 165 -23.10 -5.95 1.02
C THR A 165 -22.57 -4.59 1.42
N TYR A 166 -21.41 -4.57 2.06
CA TYR A 166 -20.72 -3.36 2.50
C TYR A 166 -19.35 -3.26 1.88
N ILE A 167 -18.99 -2.05 1.49
CA ILE A 167 -17.66 -1.68 0.99
C ILE A 167 -16.89 -1.01 2.09
N TRP A 168 -15.68 -1.48 2.33
CA TRP A 168 -14.70 -0.87 3.22
C TRP A 168 -13.63 -0.16 2.41
N LEU A 169 -13.44 1.13 2.66
CA LEU A 169 -12.46 1.97 1.96
C LEU A 169 -11.82 2.99 2.92
N GLY A 170 -10.62 3.44 2.59
CA GLY A 170 -10.07 4.66 3.17
C GLY A 170 -10.93 5.86 2.79
N SER A 171 -11.20 6.75 3.75
CA SER A 171 -12.10 7.89 3.59
C SER A 171 -11.49 9.17 4.14
N HIS A 172 -12.15 10.34 3.95
CA HIS A 172 -11.57 11.65 4.22
C HIS A 172 -10.19 11.79 3.56
N GLY A 173 -10.16 11.59 2.24
CA GLY A 173 -8.96 11.73 1.42
C GLY A 173 -8.49 13.17 1.33
N ASN A 174 -7.19 13.37 1.28
CA ASN A 174 -6.57 14.67 1.19
C ASN A 174 -5.93 14.88 -0.18
N LYS A 175 -6.20 16.02 -0.80
CA LYS A 175 -5.63 16.40 -2.09
C LYS A 175 -4.13 16.68 -1.95
N GLY A 176 -3.32 15.96 -2.68
CA GLY A 176 -1.88 16.14 -2.74
C GLY A 176 -1.46 17.35 -3.60
N SER A 177 -0.18 17.66 -3.60
CA SER A 177 0.40 18.73 -4.44
C SER A 177 0.35 18.40 -5.93
N ASP A 178 0.32 17.13 -6.28
CA ASP A 178 0.14 16.58 -7.63
C ASP A 178 -1.33 16.53 -8.08
N LYS A 179 -2.23 17.05 -7.25
CA LYS A 179 -3.70 17.03 -7.38
C LYS A 179 -4.35 15.65 -7.25
N SER A 180 -3.59 14.58 -7.01
CA SER A 180 -4.15 13.28 -6.68
C SER A 180 -4.76 13.27 -5.27
N TYR A 181 -5.72 12.39 -5.04
CA TYR A 181 -6.26 12.14 -3.71
C TYR A 181 -5.61 10.91 -3.11
N GLY A 182 -5.01 11.10 -1.95
CA GLY A 182 -4.43 10.06 -1.12
C GLY A 182 -4.65 10.42 0.34
N GLY A 183 -3.77 9.93 1.23
CA GLY A 183 -3.71 10.43 2.60
C GLY A 183 -5.03 10.35 3.39
N SER A 184 -5.85 9.32 3.13
CA SER A 184 -7.09 9.06 3.87
C SER A 184 -6.82 9.04 5.38
N GLN A 185 -7.68 9.69 6.15
CA GLN A 185 -7.52 9.82 7.61
C GLN A 185 -8.41 8.86 8.39
N THR A 186 -9.40 8.27 7.72
CA THR A 186 -10.36 7.34 8.31
C THR A 186 -10.62 6.17 7.37
N ILE A 187 -11.27 5.16 7.89
CA ILE A 187 -11.87 4.07 7.13
C ILE A 187 -13.38 4.18 7.27
N CYS A 188 -14.13 3.90 6.22
CA CYS A 188 -15.56 3.76 6.33
C CYS A 188 -16.07 2.41 5.82
N ARG A 189 -17.18 1.95 6.42
CA ARG A 189 -18.00 0.82 6.04
C ARG A 189 -19.31 1.34 5.49
N VAL A 190 -19.48 1.28 4.18
CA VAL A 190 -20.64 1.86 3.48
C VAL A 190 -21.43 0.76 2.82
N LYS A 191 -22.76 0.74 3.02
CA LYS A 191 -23.63 -0.18 2.31
C LYS A 191 -23.53 0.08 0.81
N TYR A 192 -23.34 -0.99 0.03
CA TYR A 192 -23.23 -0.89 -1.42
C TYR A 192 -24.62 -0.68 -2.03
N GLU A 193 -24.84 0.48 -2.61
CA GLU A 193 -26.08 0.88 -3.25
C GLU A 193 -25.77 1.43 -4.65
N PRO A 194 -25.87 0.61 -5.70
CA PRO A 194 -25.61 1.03 -7.06
C PRO A 194 -26.41 2.26 -7.47
N GLY A 195 -25.80 3.14 -8.24
CA GLY A 195 -26.43 4.39 -8.71
C GLY A 195 -26.40 5.52 -7.69
N THR A 196 -25.83 5.30 -6.50
CA THR A 196 -25.67 6.35 -5.48
C THR A 196 -24.24 6.91 -5.42
N SER A 197 -24.06 8.03 -4.73
CA SER A 197 -22.77 8.60 -4.43
C SER A 197 -22.64 8.94 -2.95
N VAL A 198 -21.40 8.85 -2.44
CA VAL A 198 -21.02 9.21 -1.05
C VAL A 198 -19.83 10.15 -1.12
N GLN A 199 -19.86 11.24 -0.34
CA GLN A 199 -18.83 12.26 -0.33
C GLN A 199 -18.07 12.25 1.01
N LEU A 200 -16.74 12.30 0.96
CA LEU A 200 -15.79 12.29 2.08
C LEU A 200 -15.81 11.01 2.92
N ALA A 201 -16.95 10.60 3.44
CA ALA A 201 -17.18 9.38 4.20
C ALA A 201 -18.68 9.05 4.27
N GLY A 202 -19.04 7.83 4.67
CA GLY A 202 -20.42 7.42 4.87
C GLY A 202 -20.51 6.16 5.72
N GLY A 203 -21.73 5.80 6.16
CA GLY A 203 -21.98 4.62 6.98
C GLY A 203 -21.25 4.68 8.35
N ASP A 204 -20.65 3.55 8.73
CA ASP A 204 -19.80 3.49 9.92
C ASP A 204 -18.40 4.03 9.60
N VAL A 205 -17.93 5.00 10.39
CA VAL A 205 -16.62 5.60 10.23
C VAL A 205 -15.70 5.16 11.37
N PHE A 206 -14.49 4.73 11.03
CA PHE A 206 -13.46 4.28 11.97
C PHE A 206 -12.24 5.20 11.85
N HIS A 207 -11.71 5.57 12.99
CA HIS A 207 -10.52 6.40 13.09
C HIS A 207 -9.44 5.65 13.89
N LEU A 208 -8.19 5.87 13.55
CA LEU A 208 -7.04 5.43 14.33
C LEU A 208 -6.14 6.64 14.56
N LYS A 209 -6.05 7.08 15.80
CA LYS A 209 -5.37 8.33 16.17
C LYS A 209 -3.93 8.41 15.68
N GLY A 210 -3.59 9.52 15.05
CA GLY A 210 -2.23 9.81 14.59
C GLY A 210 -1.81 9.04 13.33
N THR A 211 -2.76 8.53 12.56
CA THR A 211 -2.50 7.83 11.31
C THR A 211 -2.93 8.61 10.09
N ARG A 212 -2.28 8.35 8.96
CA ARG A 212 -2.61 8.85 7.63
C ARG A 212 -2.39 7.78 6.59
N ASN A 213 -3.01 7.95 5.45
CA ASN A 213 -2.97 7.00 4.34
C ASN A 213 -3.35 5.60 4.82
N ILE A 214 -4.55 5.54 5.40
CA ILE A 214 -5.08 4.38 6.09
C ILE A 214 -5.88 3.51 5.12
N HIS A 215 -5.62 2.21 5.14
CA HIS A 215 -6.24 1.22 4.25
C HIS A 215 -6.82 0.06 5.06
N PRO A 216 -8.08 -0.35 4.79
CA PRO A 216 -8.70 -1.49 5.46
C PRO A 216 -8.40 -2.82 4.78
N ALA A 217 -8.42 -3.91 5.54
CA ALA A 217 -8.63 -5.27 5.07
C ALA A 217 -9.62 -5.96 6.00
N ILE A 218 -10.55 -6.73 5.44
CA ILE A 218 -11.59 -7.42 6.22
C ILE A 218 -11.55 -8.91 5.94
N ASN A 219 -11.49 -9.69 7.00
CA ASN A 219 -11.79 -11.10 6.95
C ASN A 219 -12.95 -11.38 7.93
N ALA A 220 -14.18 -11.21 7.45
CA ALA A 220 -15.37 -11.31 8.29
C ALA A 220 -15.58 -12.72 8.85
N GLU A 221 -15.16 -13.76 8.12
CA GLU A 221 -15.28 -15.17 8.56
C GLU A 221 -14.36 -15.48 9.75
N LYS A 222 -13.25 -14.76 9.87
CA LYS A 222 -12.28 -14.83 10.96
C LYS A 222 -12.45 -13.73 12.00
N ASP A 223 -13.48 -12.92 11.87
CA ASP A 223 -13.73 -11.75 12.74
C ASP A 223 -12.52 -10.81 12.80
N LEU A 224 -11.93 -10.44 11.64
CA LEU A 224 -10.75 -9.60 11.57
C LEU A 224 -10.98 -8.31 10.82
N LEU A 225 -10.51 -7.22 11.42
CA LEU A 225 -10.31 -5.91 10.80
C LEU A 225 -8.80 -5.63 10.77
N GLY A 226 -8.22 -5.62 9.59
CA GLY A 226 -6.87 -5.15 9.34
C GLY A 226 -6.86 -3.66 9.02
N VAL A 227 -5.85 -2.98 9.51
CA VAL A 227 -5.60 -1.57 9.25
C VAL A 227 -4.13 -1.41 8.89
N GLN A 228 -3.86 -0.94 7.68
CA GLN A 228 -2.52 -0.52 7.26
C GLN A 228 -2.45 0.99 7.17
N TYR A 229 -1.35 1.57 7.61
CA TYR A 229 -1.07 2.99 7.45
C TYR A 229 0.43 3.27 7.30
N SER A 230 0.75 4.43 6.73
CA SER A 230 2.13 4.87 6.54
C SER A 230 2.60 5.75 7.70
N LYS A 231 3.83 5.55 8.14
CA LYS A 231 4.48 6.32 9.21
C LYS A 231 5.96 6.54 8.88
N LYS A 232 6.49 7.71 9.25
CA LYS A 232 7.95 7.90 9.26
C LYS A 232 8.51 7.56 10.64
N VAL A 233 9.45 6.60 10.69
CA VAL A 233 10.19 6.23 11.89
C VAL A 233 11.65 6.56 11.65
N SER A 234 12.22 7.47 12.43
CA SER A 234 13.62 7.93 12.26
C SER A 234 13.95 8.39 10.83
N GLY A 235 12.98 9.00 10.15
CA GLY A 235 13.13 9.49 8.77
C GLY A 235 12.90 8.45 7.67
N VAL A 236 12.74 7.18 8.02
CA VAL A 236 12.45 6.08 7.08
C VAL A 236 10.95 5.91 6.94
N ASN A 237 10.46 5.82 5.71
CA ASN A 237 9.08 5.46 5.46
C ASN A 237 8.83 4.03 5.95
N THR A 238 7.76 3.84 6.68
CA THR A 238 7.43 2.59 7.33
C THR A 238 5.94 2.32 7.16
N ARG A 239 5.58 1.10 6.81
CA ARG A 239 4.20 0.64 6.81
C ARG A 239 3.91 -0.09 8.10
N VAL A 240 2.84 0.30 8.76
CA VAL A 240 2.39 -0.34 10.00
C VAL A 240 1.12 -1.13 9.68
N PHE A 241 1.09 -2.37 10.16
CA PHE A 241 -0.06 -3.26 10.08
C PHE A 241 -0.58 -3.52 11.48
N VAL A 242 -1.89 -3.37 11.62
CA VAL A 242 -2.60 -3.59 12.90
C VAL A 242 -3.81 -4.46 12.61
N ALA A 243 -4.09 -5.43 13.46
CA ALA A 243 -5.31 -6.24 13.37
C ALA A 243 -6.11 -6.15 14.66
N TYR A 244 -7.43 -6.07 14.50
CA TYR A 244 -8.42 -6.03 15.58
C TYR A 244 -9.48 -7.11 15.35
N ARG A 245 -10.24 -7.44 16.41
CA ARG A 245 -11.52 -8.13 16.23
C ARG A 245 -12.52 -7.17 15.59
N LEU A 246 -13.06 -7.57 14.44
CA LEU A 246 -14.07 -6.78 13.73
C LEU A 246 -15.32 -6.54 14.58
N SER A 247 -15.78 -7.59 15.27
CA SER A 247 -16.93 -7.51 16.17
C SER A 247 -16.72 -6.53 17.34
N GLU A 248 -15.50 -6.37 17.84
CA GLU A 248 -15.18 -5.39 18.89
C GLU A 248 -15.12 -3.97 18.32
N ALA A 249 -14.52 -3.82 17.13
CA ALA A 249 -14.50 -2.53 16.44
C ALA A 249 -15.91 -2.02 16.14
N MET A 250 -16.82 -2.91 15.73
CA MET A 250 -18.23 -2.60 15.47
C MET A 250 -19.03 -2.22 16.73
N LYS A 251 -18.59 -2.64 17.93
CA LYS A 251 -19.24 -2.31 19.20
C LYS A 251 -18.81 -0.96 19.78
N LEU A 252 -17.71 -0.39 19.30
CA LEU A 252 -17.26 0.92 19.78
C LEU A 252 -18.36 1.98 19.56
N ALA A 253 -18.62 2.78 20.57
CA ALA A 253 -19.49 3.95 20.40
C ALA A 253 -18.76 5.03 19.58
N PRO A 254 -19.43 5.68 18.61
CA PRO A 254 -18.85 6.80 17.90
C PRO A 254 -18.58 7.97 18.85
N VAL A 255 -17.38 8.54 18.79
CA VAL A 255 -16.94 9.71 19.55
C VAL A 255 -16.61 10.86 18.62
N ASP A 256 -16.52 12.08 19.16
CA ASP A 256 -16.05 13.23 18.38
C ASP A 256 -14.54 13.12 18.14
N VAL A 257 -14.17 13.16 16.87
CA VAL A 257 -12.79 13.13 16.41
C VAL A 257 -12.53 14.36 15.55
N VAL A 258 -11.48 15.10 15.89
CA VAL A 258 -11.01 16.22 15.06
C VAL A 258 -9.99 15.69 14.09
N LEU A 259 -10.30 15.78 12.79
CA LEU A 259 -9.38 15.40 11.73
C LEU A 259 -8.31 16.47 11.51
N GLU A 260 -7.16 16.07 10.99
CA GLU A 260 -6.20 17.04 10.48
C GLU A 260 -6.80 17.80 9.29
N PRO A 261 -6.34 19.03 8.99
CA PRO A 261 -6.90 19.81 7.90
C PRO A 261 -6.94 19.03 6.58
N LEU A 262 -8.13 18.96 5.99
CA LEU A 262 -8.40 18.33 4.70
C LEU A 262 -8.41 19.36 3.60
N LYS A 263 -7.68 19.07 2.53
CA LYS A 263 -7.67 19.86 1.31
C LYS A 263 -8.44 19.09 0.23
N TYR A 264 -9.50 19.67 -0.32
CA TYR A 264 -10.32 19.07 -1.38
C TYR A 264 -11.05 20.13 -2.22
N GLY A 265 -11.59 19.71 -3.35
CA GLY A 265 -12.23 20.62 -4.30
C GLY A 265 -11.24 21.21 -5.31
N GLY A 266 -11.72 22.16 -6.15
CA GLY A 266 -10.95 22.76 -7.22
C GLY A 266 -10.85 21.90 -8.46
N GLU A 267 -11.76 20.93 -8.62
CA GLU A 267 -11.87 20.05 -9.80
C GLU A 267 -12.60 20.73 -10.93
N ASP A 268 -13.52 21.64 -10.60
CA ASP A 268 -14.28 22.47 -11.51
C ASP A 268 -14.51 23.88 -10.92
N GLU A 269 -15.07 24.79 -11.72
CA GLU A 269 -15.36 26.15 -11.26
C GLU A 269 -16.45 26.22 -10.19
N ALA A 270 -17.33 25.20 -10.13
CA ALA A 270 -18.42 25.14 -9.17
C ALA A 270 -17.97 24.66 -7.78
N THR A 271 -16.85 23.95 -7.72
CA THR A 271 -16.32 23.34 -6.50
C THR A 271 -14.95 23.95 -6.14
N PRO A 272 -14.91 25.15 -5.53
CA PRO A 272 -13.64 25.78 -5.19
C PRO A 272 -12.83 24.95 -4.20
N GLU A 273 -11.50 24.99 -4.36
CA GLU A 273 -10.59 24.32 -3.43
C GLU A 273 -10.77 24.85 -2.02
N LYS A 274 -10.85 23.94 -1.06
CA LYS A 274 -11.06 24.24 0.35
C LYS A 274 -10.03 23.53 1.21
N THR A 275 -9.63 24.18 2.28
CA THR A 275 -8.92 23.53 3.40
C THR A 275 -9.77 23.68 4.63
N VAL A 276 -10.22 22.56 5.20
CA VAL A 276 -11.13 22.56 6.34
C VAL A 276 -10.66 21.59 7.43
N THR A 277 -10.89 21.96 8.67
CA THR A 277 -10.77 21.04 9.82
C THR A 277 -12.16 20.54 10.16
N LEU A 278 -12.35 19.23 10.13
CA LEU A 278 -13.63 18.59 10.40
C LEU A 278 -13.62 17.96 11.78
N THR A 279 -14.72 18.13 12.51
CA THR A 279 -15.06 17.29 13.66
C THR A 279 -16.11 16.29 13.20
N ILE A 280 -15.82 15.02 13.33
CA ILE A 280 -16.67 13.91 12.85
C ILE A 280 -17.02 12.97 14.00
N LYS A 281 -18.08 12.19 13.83
CA LYS A 281 -18.35 11.03 14.68
C LYS A 281 -17.68 9.81 14.09
N ALA A 282 -16.76 9.21 14.84
CA ALA A 282 -16.06 8.00 14.41
C ALA A 282 -15.83 7.02 15.58
N ARG A 283 -15.75 5.75 15.26
CA ARG A 283 -15.33 4.67 16.19
C ARG A 283 -13.81 4.73 16.31
N GLU A 284 -13.28 5.05 17.49
CA GLU A 284 -11.85 5.26 17.72
C GLU A 284 -11.15 3.94 18.05
N LEU A 285 -10.44 3.38 17.07
CA LEU A 285 -9.79 2.07 17.17
C LEU A 285 -8.66 2.01 18.20
N SER A 286 -8.06 3.16 18.57
CA SER A 286 -7.04 3.20 19.62
C SER A 286 -7.58 2.84 21.02
N GLN A 287 -8.90 2.72 21.18
CA GLN A 287 -9.52 2.22 22.41
C GLN A 287 -9.46 0.69 22.54
N LEU A 288 -9.13 -0.01 21.46
CA LEU A 288 -9.02 -1.46 21.45
C LEU A 288 -7.56 -1.92 21.62
N GLN A 289 -7.40 -3.08 22.24
CA GLN A 289 -6.14 -3.79 22.21
C GLN A 289 -6.01 -4.54 20.87
N PRO A 290 -4.98 -4.26 20.06
CA PRO A 290 -4.80 -4.99 18.81
C PRO A 290 -4.44 -6.47 19.07
N LEU A 291 -4.87 -7.35 18.18
CA LEU A 291 -4.46 -8.75 18.16
C LEU A 291 -2.96 -8.87 17.85
N TYR A 292 -2.50 -8.06 16.92
CA TYR A 292 -1.10 -7.85 16.61
C TYR A 292 -0.88 -6.50 15.97
N GLN A 293 0.34 -5.99 16.11
CA GLN A 293 0.81 -4.79 15.44
C GLN A 293 2.29 -4.90 15.18
N PHE A 294 2.70 -4.59 13.96
CA PHE A 294 4.11 -4.52 13.59
C PHE A 294 4.34 -3.49 12.48
N ALA A 295 5.61 -3.18 12.24
CA ALA A 295 6.02 -2.24 11.21
C ALA A 295 7.10 -2.86 10.33
N VAL A 296 7.03 -2.58 9.03
CA VAL A 296 8.05 -2.94 8.05
C VAL A 296 8.56 -1.70 7.34
N SER A 297 9.86 -1.68 7.02
CA SER A 297 10.42 -0.60 6.22
C SER A 297 9.81 -0.62 4.81
N ASP A 298 9.45 0.55 4.32
CA ASP A 298 8.92 0.74 2.98
C ASP A 298 10.08 1.13 2.06
N GLY A 299 10.57 0.15 1.32
CA GLY A 299 11.67 0.30 0.34
C GLY A 299 13.08 0.28 0.92
N HIS A 300 13.98 -0.35 0.17
CA HIS A 300 15.44 -0.31 0.28
C HIS A 300 16.07 -1.20 1.38
N GLY A 301 16.32 -2.45 1.04
CA GLY A 301 17.15 -3.36 1.82
C GLY A 301 16.42 -4.19 2.86
N GLY A 302 15.09 -4.13 2.86
CA GLY A 302 14.24 -5.05 3.60
C GLY A 302 13.81 -6.24 2.73
N SER A 303 13.19 -7.21 3.35
CA SER A 303 12.59 -8.37 2.67
C SER A 303 11.28 -8.06 1.93
N VAL A 304 10.74 -6.84 2.08
CA VAL A 304 9.54 -6.32 1.40
C VAL A 304 9.73 -4.86 1.03
N GLY A 305 8.94 -4.34 0.10
CA GLY A 305 8.96 -2.93 -0.29
C GLY A 305 10.04 -2.58 -1.31
N GLU A 306 10.55 -3.54 -2.08
CA GLU A 306 11.45 -3.28 -3.22
C GLU A 306 10.70 -2.60 -4.37
N LEU A 307 9.42 -2.94 -4.54
CA LEU A 307 8.52 -2.39 -5.55
C LEU A 307 7.42 -1.57 -4.90
N ALA A 308 6.61 -0.91 -5.72
CA ALA A 308 5.46 -0.15 -5.23
C ALA A 308 4.48 -1.07 -4.48
N PHE A 309 3.98 -0.60 -3.34
CA PHE A 309 2.93 -1.29 -2.58
C PHE A 309 1.62 -1.25 -3.36
N GLN A 310 1.02 -2.42 -3.56
CA GLN A 310 -0.18 -2.62 -4.38
C GLN A 310 -1.33 -3.25 -3.59
N GLY A 311 -1.23 -3.28 -2.28
CA GLY A 311 -2.28 -3.79 -1.41
C GLY A 311 -1.81 -4.86 -0.43
N TYR A 312 -2.73 -5.26 0.42
CA TYR A 312 -2.50 -6.32 1.40
C TYR A 312 -3.81 -7.02 1.76
N ASP A 313 -3.67 -8.19 2.36
CA ASP A 313 -4.77 -8.88 3.02
C ASP A 313 -4.30 -9.52 4.31
N ILE A 314 -5.20 -10.01 5.16
CA ILE A 314 -4.89 -10.54 6.48
C ILE A 314 -5.59 -11.85 6.78
N ASP A 315 -4.94 -12.65 7.63
CA ASP A 315 -5.59 -13.68 8.41
C ASP A 315 -5.17 -13.63 9.90
N GLU A 316 -5.50 -14.66 10.69
CA GLU A 316 -5.23 -14.65 12.14
C GLU A 316 -3.75 -14.61 12.50
N GLN A 317 -2.86 -15.02 11.62
CA GLN A 317 -1.42 -15.19 11.88
C GLN A 317 -0.54 -14.45 10.90
N PHE A 318 -1.07 -14.07 9.70
CA PHE A 318 -0.28 -13.57 8.60
C PHE A 318 -0.89 -12.31 7.98
N VAL A 319 0.00 -11.49 7.44
CA VAL A 319 -0.29 -10.38 6.53
C VAL A 319 0.31 -10.72 5.18
N TYR A 320 -0.51 -10.67 4.14
CA TYR A 320 -0.11 -10.87 2.75
C TYR A 320 0.18 -9.50 2.14
N TYR A 321 1.45 -9.21 1.93
CA TYR A 321 1.94 -7.96 1.36
C TYR A 321 2.13 -8.11 -0.13
N TYR A 322 1.49 -7.27 -0.92
CA TYR A 322 1.56 -7.29 -2.37
C TYR A 322 2.29 -6.07 -2.90
N GLU A 323 3.27 -6.30 -3.76
CA GLU A 323 4.05 -5.27 -4.41
C GLU A 323 4.27 -5.59 -5.88
N GLY A 324 4.36 -4.57 -6.71
CA GLY A 324 4.58 -4.77 -8.13
C GLY A 324 4.83 -3.50 -8.90
N MET A 325 5.28 -3.70 -10.14
CA MET A 325 5.45 -2.67 -11.16
C MET A 325 5.20 -3.29 -12.53
N GLY A 326 5.01 -2.50 -13.55
CA GLY A 326 4.78 -3.00 -14.90
C GLY A 326 3.89 -2.07 -15.73
N TYR A 327 4.12 -0.78 -15.62
CA TYR A 327 3.35 0.25 -16.34
C TYR A 327 4.05 0.79 -17.59
N LEU A 328 5.32 0.43 -17.81
CA LEU A 328 6.09 0.84 -18.98
C LEU A 328 6.28 -0.35 -19.95
N GLU A 329 6.07 -0.13 -21.24
CA GLU A 329 6.18 -1.15 -22.27
C GLU A 329 7.60 -1.77 -22.36
N ALA A 330 8.61 -1.01 -21.97
CA ALA A 330 10.01 -1.47 -22.00
C ALA A 330 10.41 -2.32 -20.79
N ASP A 331 9.62 -2.30 -19.71
CA ASP A 331 9.96 -2.99 -18.47
C ASP A 331 9.11 -4.25 -18.31
N PRO A 332 9.73 -5.42 -18.07
CA PRO A 332 8.96 -6.61 -17.73
C PRO A 332 8.16 -6.40 -16.47
N SER A 333 6.94 -6.92 -16.45
CA SER A 333 6.11 -6.89 -15.24
C SER A 333 6.78 -7.67 -14.12
N LYS A 334 6.79 -7.09 -12.92
CA LYS A 334 7.25 -7.75 -11.71
C LYS A 334 6.21 -7.60 -10.61
N ALA A 335 5.89 -8.67 -9.96
CA ALA A 335 5.03 -8.66 -8.79
C ALA A 335 5.52 -9.71 -7.78
N TYR A 336 5.45 -9.37 -6.50
CA TYR A 336 5.81 -10.26 -5.40
C TYR A 336 4.68 -10.32 -4.38
N VAL A 337 4.46 -11.50 -3.85
CA VAL A 337 3.66 -11.70 -2.65
C VAL A 337 4.60 -12.11 -1.53
N SER A 338 4.62 -11.30 -0.46
CA SER A 338 5.35 -11.59 0.77
C SER A 338 4.36 -11.91 1.88
N VAL A 339 4.64 -12.93 2.67
CA VAL A 339 3.83 -13.33 3.82
C VAL A 339 4.62 -13.01 5.08
N LEU A 340 4.08 -12.08 5.85
CA LEU A 340 4.64 -11.65 7.14
C LEU A 340 3.83 -12.28 8.27
N ASP A 341 4.49 -12.81 9.28
CA ASP A 341 3.79 -13.29 10.45
C ASP A 341 3.31 -12.14 11.37
N LYS A 342 2.53 -12.45 12.37
CA LYS A 342 2.00 -11.48 13.34
C LYS A 342 3.07 -10.69 14.13
N ASN A 343 4.35 -11.09 14.04
CA ASN A 343 5.48 -10.35 14.59
C ASN A 343 6.20 -9.48 13.55
N GLY A 344 5.74 -9.51 12.30
CA GLY A 344 6.35 -8.80 11.16
C GLY A 344 7.55 -9.51 10.55
N LEU A 345 7.78 -10.79 10.89
CA LEU A 345 8.86 -11.58 10.32
C LEU A 345 8.42 -12.22 8.99
N LEU A 346 9.33 -12.23 8.03
CA LEU A 346 9.06 -12.81 6.71
C LEU A 346 9.00 -14.34 6.78
N SER A 347 7.80 -14.89 6.59
CA SER A 347 7.54 -16.33 6.55
C SER A 347 7.72 -16.92 5.14
N ALA A 348 7.35 -16.17 4.11
CA ALA A 348 7.52 -16.58 2.72
C ALA A 348 7.52 -15.37 1.78
N ARG A 349 8.21 -15.46 0.64
CA ARG A 349 8.14 -14.49 -0.46
C ARG A 349 8.30 -15.20 -1.79
N LYS A 350 7.44 -14.85 -2.76
CA LYS A 350 7.53 -15.39 -4.12
C LYS A 350 7.21 -14.33 -5.17
N GLU A 351 7.91 -14.42 -6.27
CA GLU A 351 7.58 -13.74 -7.50
C GLU A 351 6.36 -14.38 -8.16
N VAL A 352 5.50 -13.55 -8.73
CA VAL A 352 4.37 -13.99 -9.55
C VAL A 352 4.87 -14.25 -10.96
N ALA A 353 5.42 -15.43 -11.20
CA ALA A 353 6.08 -15.78 -12.47
C ALA A 353 5.15 -15.71 -13.69
N ALA A 354 3.84 -15.79 -13.49
CA ALA A 354 2.84 -15.71 -14.55
C ALA A 354 2.83 -14.35 -15.28
N VAL A 355 3.35 -13.28 -14.71
CA VAL A 355 3.34 -11.95 -15.33
C VAL A 355 4.70 -11.53 -15.92
N ALA A 356 5.73 -12.36 -15.77
CA ALA A 356 7.08 -12.04 -16.21
C ALA A 356 7.32 -12.25 -17.72
N ASP A 357 6.43 -12.97 -18.39
CA ASP A 357 6.58 -13.34 -19.81
C ASP A 357 5.61 -12.54 -20.70
N ALA A 358 6.12 -11.49 -21.33
CA ALA A 358 5.35 -10.61 -22.18
C ALA A 358 4.70 -11.31 -23.39
N GLU A 359 5.39 -12.31 -23.99
CA GLU A 359 4.85 -13.05 -25.13
C GLU A 359 3.63 -13.88 -24.71
N LYS A 360 3.74 -14.58 -23.58
CA LYS A 360 2.62 -15.33 -23.02
C LYS A 360 1.47 -14.46 -22.59
N LEU A 361 1.71 -13.31 -21.97
CA LEU A 361 0.65 -12.36 -21.64
C LEU A 361 -0.15 -11.94 -22.88
N ASN A 362 0.56 -11.74 -23.99
CA ASN A 362 -0.06 -11.43 -25.29
C ASN A 362 -0.83 -12.63 -25.86
N GLU A 363 -0.22 -13.82 -25.87
CA GLU A 363 -0.82 -15.06 -26.35
C GLU A 363 -2.14 -15.36 -25.61
N PHE A 364 -2.15 -15.18 -24.30
CA PHE A 364 -3.34 -15.37 -23.46
C PHE A 364 -4.33 -14.19 -23.54
N GLY A 365 -4.00 -13.13 -24.27
CA GLY A 365 -4.86 -11.97 -24.51
C GLY A 365 -5.14 -11.12 -23.26
N MET A 366 -4.21 -11.16 -22.30
CA MET A 366 -4.26 -10.34 -21.07
C MET A 366 -3.78 -8.91 -21.31
N THR A 367 -2.88 -8.74 -22.26
CA THR A 367 -2.38 -7.44 -22.73
C THR A 367 -1.82 -7.62 -24.14
N ASP A 368 -1.71 -6.56 -24.90
CA ASP A 368 -0.91 -6.53 -26.14
C ASP A 368 0.26 -5.54 -26.02
N ARG A 369 0.48 -5.01 -24.81
CA ARG A 369 1.58 -4.11 -24.48
C ARG A 369 2.71 -4.79 -23.71
N GLY A 370 2.60 -6.11 -23.48
CA GLY A 370 3.63 -6.90 -22.84
C GLY A 370 3.80 -6.67 -21.33
N TYR A 371 2.89 -5.95 -20.67
CA TYR A 371 2.96 -5.71 -19.23
C TYR A 371 1.61 -5.73 -18.53
N MET A 372 1.65 -6.05 -17.23
CA MET A 372 0.54 -5.94 -16.29
C MET A 372 1.01 -5.31 -14.99
N GLU A 373 0.33 -4.26 -14.53
CA GLU A 373 0.59 -3.60 -13.26
C GLU A 373 -0.20 -4.29 -12.15
N ALA A 374 0.46 -4.63 -11.04
CA ALA A 374 -0.19 -5.22 -9.87
C ALA A 374 -1.16 -4.23 -9.22
N GLU A 375 -2.38 -4.68 -8.86
CA GLU A 375 -3.47 -3.81 -8.39
C GLU A 375 -4.46 -4.56 -7.48
N GLY A 376 -3.97 -4.95 -6.31
CA GLY A 376 -4.77 -5.57 -5.26
C GLY A 376 -4.60 -7.07 -5.09
N ILE A 377 -4.78 -7.51 -3.86
CA ILE A 377 -4.63 -8.90 -3.40
C ILE A 377 -5.79 -9.26 -2.46
N LYS A 378 -6.28 -10.50 -2.57
CA LYS A 378 -7.20 -11.10 -1.60
C LYS A 378 -6.87 -12.57 -1.36
N VAL A 379 -7.04 -12.99 -0.10
CA VAL A 379 -6.89 -14.38 0.33
C VAL A 379 -8.17 -14.81 0.99
N LYS A 380 -8.92 -15.68 0.33
CA LYS A 380 -10.21 -16.17 0.82
C LYS A 380 -10.33 -17.69 0.64
N ASN A 381 -10.67 -18.41 1.68
CA ASN A 381 -10.97 -19.85 1.64
C ASN A 381 -9.92 -20.68 0.91
N GLY A 382 -8.62 -20.48 1.24
CA GLY A 382 -7.53 -21.21 0.61
C GLY A 382 -7.30 -20.86 -0.86
N THR A 383 -7.75 -19.69 -1.28
CA THR A 383 -7.55 -19.15 -2.62
C THR A 383 -6.94 -17.76 -2.53
N LEU A 384 -5.87 -17.56 -3.29
CA LEU A 384 -5.22 -16.26 -3.47
C LEU A 384 -5.67 -15.66 -4.80
N TYR A 385 -6.15 -14.43 -4.76
CA TYR A 385 -6.55 -13.63 -5.90
C TYR A 385 -5.60 -12.46 -6.05
N LEU A 386 -5.03 -12.26 -7.24
CA LEU A 386 -4.15 -11.16 -7.57
C LEU A 386 -4.74 -10.35 -8.72
N GLY A 387 -5.03 -9.09 -8.45
CA GLY A 387 -5.52 -8.12 -9.44
C GLY A 387 -4.38 -7.48 -10.22
N PHE A 388 -4.61 -7.27 -11.51
CA PHE A 388 -3.69 -6.60 -12.41
C PHE A 388 -4.43 -5.66 -13.35
N ALA A 389 -3.85 -4.48 -13.56
CA ALA A 389 -4.23 -3.60 -14.63
C ALA A 389 -3.33 -3.83 -15.85
N SER A 390 -3.91 -3.83 -17.04
CA SER A 390 -3.16 -3.94 -18.29
C SER A 390 -3.76 -3.04 -19.37
N ARG A 391 -3.13 -3.04 -20.55
CA ARG A 391 -3.60 -2.31 -21.73
C ARG A 391 -3.72 -3.22 -22.92
N LYS A 392 -4.67 -2.93 -23.76
CA LYS A 392 -4.85 -3.57 -25.05
C LYS A 392 -5.28 -2.54 -26.10
N MET A 393 -4.68 -2.63 -27.29
CA MET A 393 -5.15 -1.85 -28.42
C MET A 393 -6.42 -2.50 -29.01
N GLU A 394 -7.45 -1.68 -29.20
CA GLU A 394 -8.62 -2.07 -29.96
C GLU A 394 -8.80 -1.07 -31.10
N GLY A 395 -8.27 -1.44 -32.26
CA GLY A 395 -8.15 -0.50 -33.38
C GLY A 395 -7.15 0.62 -33.07
N LYS A 396 -7.62 1.86 -32.94
CA LYS A 396 -6.83 3.02 -32.53
C LYS A 396 -6.95 3.35 -31.04
N ASP A 397 -7.82 2.66 -30.31
CA ASP A 397 -8.13 2.94 -28.93
C ASP A 397 -7.24 2.10 -28.01
N ASP A 398 -6.57 2.77 -27.08
CA ASP A 398 -5.79 2.13 -26.00
C ASP A 398 -6.73 1.84 -24.83
N LYS A 399 -7.23 0.62 -24.75
CA LYS A 399 -8.14 0.19 -23.69
C LYS A 399 -7.42 -0.32 -22.47
N ARG A 400 -7.89 0.08 -21.29
CA ARG A 400 -7.53 -0.49 -20.01
C ARG A 400 -8.31 -1.77 -19.75
N LEU A 401 -7.63 -2.77 -19.21
CA LEU A 401 -8.22 -4.05 -18.80
C LEU A 401 -7.89 -4.33 -17.35
N ALA A 402 -8.74 -5.10 -16.69
CA ALA A 402 -8.43 -5.74 -15.43
C ALA A 402 -8.32 -7.26 -15.64
N ASN A 403 -7.30 -7.86 -15.07
CA ASN A 403 -7.11 -9.30 -15.06
C ASN A 403 -6.93 -9.75 -13.61
N ILE A 404 -7.52 -10.90 -13.27
CA ILE A 404 -7.39 -11.46 -11.93
C ILE A 404 -6.83 -12.87 -12.05
N LEU A 405 -5.64 -13.08 -11.51
CA LEU A 405 -5.04 -14.41 -11.41
C LEU A 405 -5.53 -15.10 -10.14
N ILE A 406 -5.86 -16.39 -10.23
CA ILE A 406 -6.50 -17.14 -9.17
C ILE A 406 -5.66 -18.38 -8.86
N TYR A 407 -5.08 -18.40 -7.67
CA TYR A 407 -4.29 -19.50 -7.14
C TYR A 407 -5.04 -20.17 -6.00
N ARG A 408 -5.43 -21.43 -6.17
CA ARG A 408 -6.20 -22.16 -5.16
C ARG A 408 -5.53 -23.47 -4.76
N ASN A 409 -5.77 -23.91 -3.55
CA ASN A 409 -5.59 -25.31 -3.19
C ASN A 409 -6.51 -26.16 -4.07
N LYS A 410 -6.14 -27.37 -4.36
CA LYS A 410 -6.97 -28.23 -5.25
C LYS A 410 -8.36 -28.40 -4.71
#